data_0c3d06180b051250a372d66d6d41088c
#
_entry.id   0c3d06180b051250a372d66d6d41088c
#
_cell.length_a   1.000
_cell.length_b   1.000
_cell.length_c   1.000
_cell.angle_alpha   90.00
_cell.angle_beta   90.00
_cell.angle_gamma   90.00
#
_symmetry.space_group_name_H-M   'P 1'
#
loop_
_entity.id
_entity.type
_entity.pdbx_description
1 polymer ?
#
loop_
_entity_poly.entity_id
_entity_poly.type
_entity_poly.pdbx_seq_one_letter_code
_entity_poly.pdbx_strand_id
1 'polypeptide(L)'
;SSAASDVYKRQVLERDEENNVYAYQMQRGYRVDQCKGLIAEGLFKDYDDIRNSPTQSWGKVQPGDIKYRDVNGDGVINDGDQVAIGATSRPNLIYGLGASASWKGLDVNVHFQGAGKSTFFTYGKCVWAFTEGEWGNIFKGMLDNRWVDADTAETLGIPANENPNASYPRLSYQGDNASNNNYRNSTFWLKNGRYLRLKTIDVGYTLPKSIVNKMHFNNIRIFLVGTNLLTWSSFKTWDPEMGDPRGESYPLTKSITMGISVNL
;
A
#
# COMPACT_ATOMS: atom_id res chain seq x y z
N SER A 1 -11.24 -21.80 18.58
CA SER A 1 -10.07 -21.71 19.49
C SER A 1 -8.73 -21.74 18.75
N SER A 2 -8.64 -22.33 17.55
CA SER A 2 -7.38 -22.38 16.79
C SER A 2 -6.93 -21.00 16.25
N ALA A 3 -7.84 -20.13 15.87
CA ALA A 3 -7.50 -18.80 15.35
C ALA A 3 -6.88 -17.88 16.42
N ALA A 4 -7.27 -17.99 17.68
CA ALA A 4 -6.69 -17.20 18.77
C ALA A 4 -5.26 -17.65 19.10
N SER A 5 -4.98 -18.96 19.03
CA SER A 5 -3.63 -19.49 19.30
C SER A 5 -2.62 -19.11 18.21
N ASP A 6 -3.04 -18.99 16.94
CA ASP A 6 -2.18 -18.57 15.84
C ASP A 6 -1.80 -17.07 15.90
N VAL A 7 -2.65 -16.24 16.48
CA VAL A 7 -2.35 -14.82 16.69
C VAL A 7 -1.18 -14.64 17.67
N TYR A 8 -1.12 -15.44 18.72
CA TYR A 8 -0.04 -15.39 19.71
C TYR A 8 1.28 -15.98 19.19
N LYS A 9 1.22 -17.00 18.35
CA LYS A 9 2.42 -17.67 17.80
C LYS A 9 3.26 -16.79 16.85
N ARG A 10 2.73 -15.66 16.39
CA ARG A 10 3.44 -14.72 15.50
C ARG A 10 4.00 -13.49 16.21
N GLN A 11 4.01 -13.48 17.54
CA GLN A 11 4.64 -12.41 18.30
C GLN A 11 6.10 -12.74 18.59
N VAL A 12 6.91 -11.71 18.70
CA VAL A 12 8.27 -11.84 19.23
C VAL A 12 8.18 -11.99 20.74
N LEU A 13 8.33 -13.21 21.24
CA LEU A 13 8.24 -13.52 22.68
C LEU A 13 9.55 -13.25 23.39
N GLU A 14 10.67 -13.64 22.75
CA GLU A 14 12.01 -13.48 23.28
C GLU A 14 12.92 -12.94 22.18
N ARG A 15 13.73 -11.98 22.52
CA ARG A 15 14.78 -11.42 21.69
C ARG A 15 15.81 -10.79 22.61
N ASP A 16 17.08 -10.99 22.31
CA ASP A 16 18.15 -10.18 22.87
C ASP A 16 18.01 -8.76 22.33
N GLU A 17 17.53 -7.85 23.17
CA GLU A 17 17.43 -6.43 22.85
C GLU A 17 18.73 -5.76 23.30
N GLU A 18 19.27 -4.90 22.48
CA GLU A 18 20.46 -4.14 22.83
C GLU A 18 20.19 -3.22 24.03
N ASN A 19 21.18 -3.05 24.90
CA ASN A 19 21.04 -2.31 26.16
C ASN A 19 20.70 -0.81 25.96
N ASN A 20 20.81 -0.29 24.73
CA ASN A 20 20.57 1.12 24.39
C ASN A 20 19.25 1.34 23.61
N VAL A 21 18.35 0.35 23.57
CA VAL A 21 17.08 0.47 22.88
C VAL A 21 16.01 0.97 23.85
N TYR A 22 15.31 2.04 23.50
CA TYR A 22 14.18 2.53 24.28
C TYR A 22 13.07 1.47 24.37
N ALA A 23 12.35 1.44 25.49
CA ALA A 23 11.30 0.43 25.74
C ALA A 23 10.23 0.38 24.63
N TYR A 24 9.86 1.54 24.04
CA TYR A 24 8.90 1.62 22.93
C TYR A 24 9.47 1.13 21.59
N GLN A 25 10.79 0.98 21.46
CA GLN A 25 11.46 0.45 20.28
C GLN A 25 11.62 -1.08 20.33
N MET A 26 11.46 -1.67 21.50
CA MET A 26 11.59 -3.12 21.66
C MET A 26 10.63 -3.85 20.74
N GLN A 27 11.06 -5.00 20.20
CA GLN A 27 10.22 -5.84 19.35
C GLN A 27 9.40 -6.84 20.15
N ARG A 28 9.79 -7.09 21.39
CA ARG A 28 9.10 -8.03 22.30
C ARG A 28 7.64 -7.59 22.47
N GLY A 29 6.73 -8.53 22.34
CA GLY A 29 5.29 -8.29 22.44
C GLY A 29 4.64 -7.76 21.14
N TYR A 30 5.41 -7.32 20.17
CA TYR A 30 4.90 -6.98 18.83
C TYR A 30 4.88 -8.20 17.91
N ARG A 31 4.16 -8.08 16.81
CA ARG A 31 4.18 -9.11 15.77
C ARG A 31 5.50 -9.09 15.01
N VAL A 32 5.91 -10.24 14.49
CA VAL A 32 7.19 -10.41 13.78
C VAL A 32 7.36 -9.39 12.64
N ASP A 33 6.30 -9.13 11.87
CA ASP A 33 6.32 -8.23 10.70
C ASP A 33 5.74 -6.84 11.03
N GLN A 34 5.77 -6.39 12.28
CA GLN A 34 5.28 -5.06 12.68
C GLN A 34 6.08 -3.97 11.98
N CYS A 35 5.39 -3.09 11.25
CA CYS A 35 6.02 -1.90 10.67
C CYS A 35 6.51 -0.96 11.77
N LYS A 36 7.73 -0.48 11.63
CA LYS A 36 8.34 0.53 12.50
C LYS A 36 8.86 1.69 11.65
N GLY A 37 8.77 2.88 12.18
CA GLY A 37 9.22 4.10 11.51
C GLY A 37 8.90 5.34 12.28
N LEU A 38 9.16 6.48 11.68
CA LEU A 38 8.93 7.81 12.23
C LEU A 38 7.46 8.22 12.10
N ILE A 39 7.01 9.08 13.00
CA ILE A 39 5.70 9.71 12.90
C ILE A 39 5.88 11.04 12.16
N ALA A 40 5.35 11.13 10.95
CA ALA A 40 5.30 12.38 10.20
C ALA A 40 4.13 13.25 10.69
N GLU A 41 4.37 14.53 10.91
CA GLU A 41 3.39 15.53 11.33
C GLU A 41 2.93 16.43 10.18
N GLY A 42 3.43 16.19 8.98
CA GLY A 42 3.19 16.98 7.78
C GLY A 42 4.49 17.45 7.15
N LEU A 43 4.43 18.57 6.45
CA LEU A 43 5.60 19.21 5.85
C LEU A 43 5.88 20.53 6.56
N PHE A 44 7.16 20.90 6.65
CA PHE A 44 7.54 22.22 7.16
C PHE A 44 6.95 23.33 6.29
N LYS A 45 6.32 24.31 6.94
CA LYS A 45 5.68 25.43 6.24
C LYS A 45 6.70 26.48 5.75
N ASP A 46 7.59 26.86 6.67
CA ASP A 46 8.55 27.94 6.49
C ASP A 46 9.77 27.75 7.40
N TYR A 47 10.73 28.68 7.32
CA TYR A 47 11.92 28.63 8.15
C TYR A 47 11.66 28.94 9.64
N ASP A 48 10.54 29.61 9.99
CA ASP A 48 10.14 29.82 11.37
C ASP A 48 9.64 28.52 11.99
N ASP A 49 8.86 27.75 11.26
CA ASP A 49 8.45 26.39 11.68
C ASP A 49 9.66 25.47 11.88
N ILE A 50 10.67 25.53 11.01
CA ILE A 50 11.92 24.77 11.17
C ILE A 50 12.67 25.19 12.43
N ARG A 51 12.83 26.52 12.67
CA ARG A 51 13.56 27.01 13.84
C ARG A 51 12.90 26.66 15.18
N ASN A 52 11.58 26.54 15.18
CA ASN A 52 10.79 26.21 16.37
C ASN A 52 10.54 24.69 16.54
N SER A 53 11.13 23.87 15.70
CA SER A 53 10.96 22.40 15.72
C SER A 53 12.25 21.71 16.16
N PRO A 54 12.18 20.48 16.69
CA PRO A 54 13.35 19.64 16.97
C PRO A 54 14.23 19.48 15.73
N THR A 55 15.54 19.38 15.93
CA THR A 55 16.50 19.24 14.85
C THR A 55 16.43 17.85 14.24
N GLN A 56 16.27 17.72 12.93
CA GLN A 56 16.31 16.44 12.23
C GLN A 56 17.74 16.09 11.81
N SER A 57 18.26 14.94 12.25
CA SER A 57 19.69 14.60 12.16
C SER A 57 20.18 14.16 10.78
N TRP A 58 19.30 14.03 9.79
CA TRP A 58 19.66 13.52 8.45
C TRP A 58 20.04 14.59 7.44
N GLY A 59 20.36 15.79 7.89
CA GLY A 59 20.82 16.89 7.10
C GLY A 59 20.00 18.14 7.26
N LYS A 60 20.34 19.16 6.48
CA LYS A 60 19.65 20.45 6.54
C LYS A 60 18.27 20.35 5.87
N VAL A 61 17.26 20.62 6.64
CA VAL A 61 15.87 20.66 6.15
C VAL A 61 15.47 22.04 5.63
N GLN A 62 14.48 22.07 4.76
CA GLN A 62 13.93 23.29 4.15
C GLN A 62 12.38 23.22 4.19
N PRO A 63 11.68 24.34 3.98
CA PRO A 63 10.23 24.33 3.81
C PRO A 63 9.80 23.31 2.73
N GLY A 64 8.73 22.56 3.00
CA GLY A 64 8.28 21.48 2.13
C GLY A 64 8.94 20.12 2.37
N ASP A 65 9.93 20.02 3.27
CA ASP A 65 10.46 18.74 3.73
C ASP A 65 9.56 18.13 4.81
N ILE A 66 9.61 16.80 4.95
CA ILE A 66 8.80 16.10 5.94
C ILE A 66 9.26 16.44 7.35
N LYS A 67 8.32 16.86 8.19
CA LYS A 67 8.49 17.14 9.60
C LYS A 67 8.12 15.89 10.39
N TYR A 68 9.03 15.46 11.27
CA TYR A 68 8.82 14.29 12.13
C TYR A 68 8.63 14.68 13.58
N ARG A 69 8.00 13.77 14.33
CA ARG A 69 7.79 13.93 15.77
C ARG A 69 9.01 13.46 16.54
N ASP A 70 9.44 14.26 17.49
CA ASP A 70 10.35 13.86 18.56
C ASP A 70 9.55 13.02 19.58
N VAL A 71 9.85 11.75 19.66
CA VAL A 71 9.09 10.80 20.50
C VAL A 71 9.70 10.71 21.90
N ASN A 72 11.01 10.81 22.00
CA ASN A 72 11.73 10.69 23.26
C ASN A 72 11.90 12.05 24.01
N GLY A 73 11.65 13.18 23.31
CA GLY A 73 11.71 14.52 23.87
C GLY A 73 13.12 15.04 24.09
N ASP A 74 14.12 14.52 23.37
CA ASP A 74 15.52 14.94 23.50
C ASP A 74 15.89 16.16 22.64
N GLY A 75 14.95 16.65 21.80
CA GLY A 75 15.14 17.80 20.92
C GLY A 75 15.81 17.46 19.59
N VAL A 76 16.12 16.20 19.34
CA VAL A 76 16.80 15.72 18.12
C VAL A 76 16.07 14.52 17.55
N ILE A 77 15.56 14.65 16.34
CA ILE A 77 14.90 13.55 15.65
C ILE A 77 15.93 12.69 14.93
N ASN A 78 15.97 11.42 15.30
CA ASN A 78 16.91 10.43 14.81
C ASN A 78 16.28 9.02 14.81
N ASP A 79 17.08 7.98 14.63
CA ASP A 79 16.57 6.60 14.65
C ASP A 79 16.02 6.17 16.03
N GLY A 80 16.31 6.93 17.09
CA GLY A 80 15.72 6.78 18.42
C GLY A 80 14.22 7.07 18.45
N ASP A 81 13.68 7.83 17.49
CA ASP A 81 12.27 8.20 17.42
C ASP A 81 11.41 7.22 16.62
N GLN A 82 12.01 6.14 16.14
CA GLN A 82 11.25 5.11 15.43
C GLN A 82 10.38 4.30 16.39
N VAL A 83 9.10 4.22 16.08
CA VAL A 83 8.09 3.49 16.87
C VAL A 83 7.34 2.49 16.01
N ALA A 84 6.59 1.60 16.65
CA ALA A 84 5.66 0.73 15.95
C ALA A 84 4.52 1.57 15.36
N ILE A 85 4.36 1.53 14.04
CA ILE A 85 3.32 2.27 13.29
C ILE A 85 2.52 1.33 12.40
N GLY A 86 1.24 1.65 12.20
CA GLY A 86 0.37 0.86 11.36
C GLY A 86 0.16 -0.58 11.83
N ALA A 87 0.11 -1.50 10.88
CA ALA A 87 -0.04 -2.93 11.09
C ALA A 87 1.22 -3.67 10.62
N THR A 88 1.11 -4.97 10.44
CA THR A 88 2.17 -5.80 9.88
C THR A 88 2.23 -5.68 8.36
N SER A 89 3.40 -5.89 7.77
CA SER A 89 3.59 -5.88 6.32
C SER A 89 2.80 -7.02 5.64
N ARG A 90 2.72 -8.18 6.28
CA ARG A 90 1.88 -9.28 5.82
C ARG A 90 0.47 -9.15 6.42
N PRO A 91 -0.60 -9.43 5.63
CA PRO A 91 -1.95 -9.37 6.13
C PRO A 91 -2.17 -10.31 7.32
N ASN A 92 -2.76 -9.79 8.39
CA ASN A 92 -3.15 -10.58 9.56
C ASN A 92 -4.54 -11.18 9.44
N LEU A 93 -5.31 -10.71 8.47
CA LEU A 93 -6.66 -11.15 8.19
C LEU A 93 -6.77 -11.41 6.70
N ILE A 94 -7.06 -12.66 6.33
CA ILE A 94 -7.43 -13.05 4.97
C ILE A 94 -8.83 -13.61 5.07
N TYR A 95 -9.72 -13.18 4.20
CA TYR A 95 -11.11 -13.61 4.19
C TYR A 95 -11.59 -13.83 2.76
N GLY A 96 -12.54 -14.76 2.62
CA GLY A 96 -13.21 -15.03 1.37
C GLY A 96 -14.69 -15.26 1.61
N LEU A 97 -15.49 -14.86 0.66
CA LEU A 97 -16.92 -15.17 0.65
C LEU A 97 -17.34 -15.49 -0.78
N GLY A 98 -18.25 -16.43 -0.90
CA GLY A 98 -18.80 -16.84 -2.20
C GLY A 98 -20.29 -17.05 -2.10
N ALA A 99 -20.94 -16.86 -3.24
CA ALA A 99 -22.34 -17.16 -3.40
C ALA A 99 -22.56 -17.83 -4.76
N SER A 100 -23.48 -18.80 -4.82
CA SER A 100 -23.90 -19.42 -6.05
C SER A 100 -25.43 -19.48 -6.10
N ALA A 101 -25.96 -19.26 -7.29
CA ALA A 101 -27.39 -19.36 -7.56
C ALA A 101 -27.61 -20.05 -8.91
N SER A 102 -28.66 -20.86 -9.00
CA SER A 102 -29.06 -21.47 -10.24
C SER A 102 -30.59 -21.37 -10.44
N TRP A 103 -31.00 -21.04 -11.66
CA TRP A 103 -32.42 -20.92 -11.99
C TRP A 103 -32.67 -21.20 -13.48
N LYS A 104 -33.48 -22.19 -13.76
CA LYS A 104 -33.89 -22.55 -15.12
C LYS A 104 -32.75 -22.71 -16.14
N GLY A 105 -31.65 -23.33 -15.71
CA GLY A 105 -30.47 -23.56 -16.56
C GLY A 105 -29.43 -22.46 -16.52
N LEU A 106 -29.76 -21.27 -15.99
CA LEU A 106 -28.80 -20.23 -15.69
C LEU A 106 -28.14 -20.54 -14.34
N ASP A 107 -26.82 -20.47 -14.28
CA ASP A 107 -26.03 -20.55 -13.05
C ASP A 107 -25.05 -19.38 -12.94
N VAL A 108 -24.93 -18.86 -11.75
CA VAL A 108 -24.02 -17.77 -11.42
C VAL A 108 -23.27 -18.13 -10.15
N ASN A 109 -21.94 -18.05 -10.22
CA ASN A 109 -21.05 -18.23 -9.08
C ASN A 109 -20.19 -16.98 -8.92
N VAL A 110 -20.14 -16.44 -7.72
CA VAL A 110 -19.34 -15.26 -7.42
C VAL A 110 -18.46 -15.56 -6.22
N HIS A 111 -17.18 -15.22 -6.33
CA HIS A 111 -16.22 -15.39 -5.24
C HIS A 111 -15.45 -14.09 -5.01
N PHE A 112 -15.47 -13.63 -3.77
CA PHE A 112 -14.70 -12.49 -3.28
C PHE A 112 -13.57 -12.98 -2.39
N GLN A 113 -12.43 -12.32 -2.47
CA GLN A 113 -11.30 -12.50 -1.59
C GLN A 113 -10.81 -11.15 -1.11
N GLY A 114 -10.43 -11.06 0.15
CA GLY A 114 -9.89 -9.84 0.71
C GLY A 114 -8.80 -10.08 1.74
N ALA A 115 -8.04 -9.04 1.98
CA ALA A 115 -7.05 -8.99 3.04
C ALA A 115 -7.24 -7.73 3.87
N GLY A 116 -6.97 -7.85 5.18
CA GLY A 116 -7.09 -6.74 6.13
C GLY A 116 -5.94 -6.72 7.12
N LYS A 117 -5.86 -5.63 7.88
CA LYS A 117 -4.80 -5.42 8.88
C LYS A 117 -3.40 -5.61 8.28
N SER A 118 -3.15 -4.94 7.16
CA SER A 118 -1.85 -4.88 6.51
C SER A 118 -1.50 -3.43 6.22
N THR A 119 -0.23 -3.10 6.44
CA THR A 119 0.36 -1.83 6.00
C THR A 119 1.74 -2.11 5.43
N PHE A 120 2.17 -1.29 4.50
CA PHE A 120 3.49 -1.39 3.91
C PHE A 120 4.03 0.00 3.57
N PHE A 121 5.34 0.14 3.59
CA PHE A 121 5.99 1.37 3.13
C PHE A 121 6.09 1.36 1.62
N THR A 122 5.83 2.49 1.01
CA THR A 122 6.15 2.70 -0.40
C THR A 122 7.52 3.36 -0.50
N TYR A 123 8.42 2.79 -1.31
CA TYR A 123 9.78 3.31 -1.50
C TYR A 123 10.36 2.95 -2.88
N GLY A 124 11.55 3.49 -3.18
CA GLY A 124 12.26 3.21 -4.42
C GLY A 124 11.86 4.11 -5.59
N LYS A 125 12.42 3.84 -6.75
CA LYS A 125 12.37 4.70 -7.94
C LYS A 125 10.97 5.00 -8.48
N CYS A 126 10.00 4.14 -8.17
CA CYS A 126 8.60 4.37 -8.56
C CYS A 126 7.84 5.33 -7.62
N VAL A 127 8.41 5.71 -6.47
CA VAL A 127 7.71 6.50 -5.45
C VAL A 127 8.50 7.72 -5.02
N TRP A 128 9.82 7.58 -4.91
CA TRP A 128 10.73 8.63 -4.49
C TRP A 128 11.38 9.27 -5.70
N ALA A 129 11.20 10.58 -5.84
CA ALA A 129 11.74 11.32 -6.96
C ALA A 129 13.29 11.28 -6.96
N PHE A 130 13.89 11.13 -8.13
CA PHE A 130 15.33 11.22 -8.36
C PHE A 130 16.20 10.28 -7.52
N THR A 131 15.65 9.13 -7.14
CA THR A 131 16.45 8.08 -6.48
C THR A 131 17.23 7.23 -7.48
N GLU A 132 18.23 6.48 -6.98
CA GLU A 132 19.04 5.56 -7.78
C GLU A 132 19.77 6.25 -8.94
N GLY A 133 20.39 7.40 -8.68
CA GLY A 133 21.28 8.07 -9.63
C GLY A 133 20.58 8.55 -10.89
N GLU A 134 19.44 9.21 -10.77
CA GLU A 134 18.66 9.79 -11.87
C GLU A 134 17.67 8.84 -12.58
N TRP A 135 17.67 7.56 -12.26
CA TRP A 135 16.74 6.59 -12.84
C TRP A 135 15.33 6.64 -12.27
N GLY A 136 15.15 7.40 -11.16
CA GLY A 136 13.84 7.59 -10.55
C GLY A 136 12.91 8.45 -11.41
N ASN A 137 11.78 7.90 -11.79
CA ASN A 137 10.74 8.62 -12.52
C ASN A 137 9.90 9.48 -11.58
N ILE A 138 9.26 10.52 -12.14
CA ILE A 138 8.29 11.35 -11.45
C ILE A 138 6.92 11.08 -12.07
N PHE A 139 5.96 10.66 -11.23
CA PHE A 139 4.58 10.53 -11.68
C PHE A 139 3.89 11.90 -11.81
N LYS A 140 3.00 12.01 -12.76
CA LYS A 140 2.15 13.21 -12.91
C LYS A 140 1.43 13.56 -11.61
N GLY A 141 0.87 12.58 -10.91
CA GLY A 141 0.20 12.79 -9.63
C GLY A 141 1.12 13.32 -8.52
N MET A 142 2.43 13.02 -8.57
CA MET A 142 3.42 13.63 -7.69
C MET A 142 3.65 15.09 -8.06
N LEU A 143 3.81 15.40 -9.35
CA LEU A 143 3.98 16.78 -9.82
C LEU A 143 2.79 17.67 -9.43
N ASP A 144 1.57 17.15 -9.57
CA ASP A 144 0.34 17.90 -9.32
C ASP A 144 0.06 18.12 -7.81
N ASN A 145 0.59 17.24 -6.92
CA ASN A 145 0.23 17.23 -5.50
C ASN A 145 1.43 17.37 -4.55
N ARG A 146 2.59 17.78 -5.05
CA ARG A 146 3.75 18.05 -4.22
C ARG A 146 3.69 19.44 -3.58
N TRP A 147 4.50 19.65 -2.58
CA TRP A 147 4.76 20.99 -2.05
C TRP A 147 5.61 21.81 -3.04
N VAL A 148 5.25 23.05 -3.26
CA VAL A 148 5.94 24.00 -4.17
C VAL A 148 5.84 25.39 -3.57
N ASP A 149 6.98 26.02 -3.27
CA ASP A 149 7.05 27.41 -2.81
C ASP A 149 6.68 28.40 -3.91
N ALA A 150 6.35 29.63 -3.50
CA ALA A 150 5.93 30.69 -4.42
C ALA A 150 7.02 31.07 -5.43
N ASP A 151 8.29 31.13 -5.00
CA ASP A 151 9.41 31.54 -5.86
C ASP A 151 9.69 30.47 -6.95
N THR A 152 9.67 29.20 -6.55
CA THR A 152 9.77 28.07 -7.51
C THR A 152 8.59 28.05 -8.47
N ALA A 153 7.39 28.30 -7.97
CA ALA A 153 6.17 28.34 -8.77
C ALA A 153 6.23 29.43 -9.84
N GLU A 154 6.66 30.64 -9.47
CA GLU A 154 6.84 31.76 -10.38
C GLU A 154 7.90 31.44 -11.45
N THR A 155 9.04 30.90 -11.02
CA THR A 155 10.16 30.55 -11.93
C THR A 155 9.75 29.50 -12.98
N LEU A 156 8.94 28.51 -12.57
CA LEU A 156 8.52 27.41 -13.44
C LEU A 156 7.20 27.68 -14.17
N GLY A 157 6.51 28.77 -13.87
CA GLY A 157 5.19 29.09 -14.43
C GLY A 157 4.10 28.09 -14.05
N ILE A 158 4.17 27.54 -12.82
CA ILE A 158 3.21 26.56 -12.29
C ILE A 158 2.52 27.11 -11.04
N PRO A 159 1.38 26.56 -10.61
CA PRO A 159 0.75 26.95 -9.36
C PRO A 159 1.62 26.64 -8.13
N ALA A 160 1.72 27.57 -7.19
CA ALA A 160 2.30 27.32 -5.88
C ALA A 160 1.40 26.36 -5.06
N ASN A 161 2.01 25.57 -4.22
CA ASN A 161 1.33 24.66 -3.30
C ASN A 161 2.09 24.54 -1.98
N GLU A 162 1.97 25.53 -1.13
CA GLU A 162 2.62 25.56 0.19
C GLU A 162 1.77 24.88 1.28
N ASN A 163 0.96 23.89 0.88
CA ASN A 163 0.14 23.13 1.82
C ASN A 163 1.01 22.17 2.64
N PRO A 164 1.09 22.31 3.97
CA PRO A 164 1.84 21.41 4.83
C PRO A 164 1.27 19.97 4.87
N ASN A 165 0.07 19.77 4.34
CA ASN A 165 -0.56 18.45 4.17
C ASN A 165 -0.51 17.98 2.70
N ALA A 166 0.35 18.52 1.86
CA ALA A 166 0.54 18.04 0.49
C ALA A 166 0.91 16.54 0.50
N SER A 167 0.47 15.83 -0.52
CA SER A 167 0.65 14.37 -0.61
C SER A 167 2.09 13.94 -0.89
N TYR A 168 2.93 14.88 -1.32
CA TYR A 168 4.35 14.68 -1.59
C TYR A 168 5.15 15.88 -1.09
N PRO A 169 6.39 15.66 -0.58
CA PRO A 169 7.28 16.73 -0.18
C PRO A 169 7.78 17.53 -1.41
N ARG A 170 8.52 18.58 -1.15
CA ARG A 170 9.24 19.29 -2.22
C ARG A 170 10.13 18.35 -3.00
N LEU A 171 10.33 18.60 -4.27
CA LEU A 171 11.31 17.89 -5.08
C LEU A 171 12.72 18.36 -4.71
N SER A 172 13.64 17.42 -4.58
CA SER A 172 15.05 17.71 -4.41
C SER A 172 15.86 16.84 -5.36
N TYR A 173 16.94 17.39 -5.88
CA TYR A 173 17.83 16.74 -6.82
C TYR A 173 19.28 16.92 -6.34
N GLN A 174 20.12 15.98 -6.60
CA GLN A 174 21.54 15.85 -6.26
C GLN A 174 22.18 16.95 -5.35
N GLY A 175 22.87 16.53 -4.30
CA GLY A 175 23.56 17.45 -3.38
C GLY A 175 22.67 18.10 -2.33
N ASP A 176 21.36 17.92 -2.42
CA ASP A 176 20.41 18.33 -1.41
C ASP A 176 20.18 17.17 -0.43
N ASN A 177 20.30 17.44 0.87
CA ASN A 177 20.10 16.44 1.92
C ASN A 177 18.61 16.07 2.13
N ALA A 178 17.69 16.67 1.39
CA ALA A 178 16.26 16.39 1.53
C ALA A 178 15.91 14.92 1.25
N SER A 179 16.62 14.25 0.33
CA SER A 179 16.44 12.82 0.07
C SER A 179 16.71 11.97 1.31
N ASN A 180 17.69 12.34 2.13
CA ASN A 180 18.02 11.64 3.36
C ASN A 180 16.94 11.82 4.44
N ASN A 181 16.31 13.01 4.49
CA ASN A 181 15.23 13.33 5.40
C ASN A 181 13.89 12.79 4.90
N ASN A 182 13.54 13.08 3.65
CA ASN A 182 12.20 12.80 3.11
C ASN A 182 11.98 11.31 2.80
N TYR A 183 13.04 10.53 2.57
CA TYR A 183 12.92 9.12 2.19
C TYR A 183 13.19 8.19 3.37
N ARG A 184 12.50 8.44 4.49
CA ARG A 184 12.53 7.60 5.69
C ARG A 184 11.24 6.81 5.85
N ASN A 185 11.37 5.60 6.39
CA ASN A 185 10.20 4.82 6.82
C ASN A 185 9.42 5.62 7.85
N SER A 186 8.25 6.09 7.46
CA SER A 186 7.42 6.96 8.28
C SER A 186 5.94 6.79 7.95
N THR A 187 5.09 7.37 8.78
CA THR A 187 3.65 7.39 8.51
C THR A 187 3.30 8.10 7.19
N PHE A 188 4.18 8.94 6.67
CA PHE A 188 4.00 9.61 5.37
C PHE A 188 3.98 8.61 4.21
N TRP A 189 4.91 7.67 4.22
CA TRP A 189 5.04 6.64 3.18
C TRP A 189 4.32 5.34 3.51
N LEU A 190 3.76 5.23 4.72
CA LEU A 190 3.00 4.06 5.13
C LEU A 190 1.65 4.02 4.44
N LYS A 191 1.37 2.96 3.70
CA LYS A 191 0.12 2.78 2.98
C LYS A 191 -0.69 1.62 3.56
N ASN A 192 -2.00 1.73 3.44
CA ASN A 192 -2.92 0.69 3.89
C ASN A 192 -3.05 -0.38 2.81
N GLY A 193 -2.65 -1.62 3.11
CA GLY A 193 -2.65 -2.75 2.21
C GLY A 193 -3.96 -3.56 2.19
N ARG A 194 -5.02 -3.10 2.89
CA ARG A 194 -6.31 -3.80 2.86
C ARG A 194 -6.98 -3.67 1.50
N TYR A 195 -7.62 -4.75 1.07
CA TYR A 195 -8.41 -4.77 -0.15
C TYR A 195 -9.54 -5.78 -0.07
N LEU A 196 -10.53 -5.62 -0.95
CA LEU A 196 -11.53 -6.60 -1.32
C LEU A 196 -11.51 -6.73 -2.84
N ARG A 197 -11.52 -7.97 -3.34
CA ARG A 197 -11.46 -8.26 -4.78
C ARG A 197 -12.58 -9.19 -5.18
N LEU A 198 -13.23 -8.89 -6.30
CA LEU A 198 -14.02 -9.86 -7.04
C LEU A 198 -13.05 -10.81 -7.76
N LYS A 199 -12.75 -11.95 -7.10
CA LYS A 199 -11.72 -12.89 -7.53
C LYS A 199 -12.18 -13.68 -8.73
N THR A 200 -13.43 -14.16 -8.68
CA THR A 200 -14.02 -14.92 -9.79
C THR A 200 -15.52 -14.62 -9.89
N ILE A 201 -16.00 -14.47 -11.08
CA ILE A 201 -17.41 -14.54 -11.44
C ILE A 201 -17.55 -15.52 -12.60
N ASP A 202 -18.42 -16.51 -12.45
CA ASP A 202 -18.75 -17.50 -13.47
C ASP A 202 -20.25 -17.42 -13.73
N VAL A 203 -20.61 -17.16 -14.97
CA VAL A 203 -22.00 -17.12 -15.41
C VAL A 203 -22.14 -18.16 -16.52
N GLY A 204 -22.97 -19.17 -16.29
CA GLY A 204 -23.19 -20.24 -17.22
C GLY A 204 -24.66 -20.42 -17.55
N TYR A 205 -24.90 -20.96 -18.71
CA TYR A 205 -26.22 -21.39 -19.14
C TYR A 205 -26.17 -22.83 -19.68
N THR A 206 -26.92 -23.69 -19.02
CA THR A 206 -27.09 -25.09 -19.44
C THR A 206 -28.30 -25.19 -20.34
N LEU A 207 -28.07 -25.69 -21.55
CA LEU A 207 -29.13 -25.83 -22.55
C LEU A 207 -30.22 -26.82 -22.08
N PRO A 208 -31.49 -26.55 -22.41
CA PRO A 208 -32.60 -27.46 -22.08
C PRO A 208 -32.42 -28.85 -22.73
N LYS A 209 -32.81 -29.89 -22.01
CA LYS A 209 -32.72 -31.28 -22.47
C LYS A 209 -33.41 -31.52 -23.82
N SER A 210 -34.48 -30.80 -24.13
CA SER A 210 -35.17 -30.86 -25.41
C SER A 210 -34.32 -30.51 -26.63
N ILE A 211 -33.31 -29.64 -26.41
CA ILE A 211 -32.36 -29.25 -27.46
C ILE A 211 -31.17 -30.23 -27.47
N VAL A 212 -30.60 -30.51 -26.32
CA VAL A 212 -29.38 -31.29 -26.12
C VAL A 212 -29.60 -32.75 -26.62
N ASN A 213 -30.74 -33.35 -26.31
CA ASN A 213 -31.09 -34.71 -26.76
C ASN A 213 -31.20 -34.83 -28.28
N LYS A 214 -31.65 -33.79 -28.99
CA LYS A 214 -31.66 -33.77 -30.46
C LYS A 214 -30.28 -33.80 -31.08
N MET A 215 -29.28 -33.30 -30.33
CA MET A 215 -27.89 -33.26 -30.73
C MET A 215 -27.09 -34.49 -30.25
N HIS A 216 -27.76 -35.49 -29.63
CA HIS A 216 -27.15 -36.70 -29.05
C HIS A 216 -26.09 -36.42 -27.97
N PHE A 217 -26.25 -35.35 -27.21
CA PHE A 217 -25.43 -35.06 -26.07
C PHE A 217 -26.21 -35.21 -24.77
N ASN A 218 -25.51 -35.42 -23.65
CA ASN A 218 -26.10 -35.48 -22.30
C ASN A 218 -26.28 -34.09 -21.70
N ASN A 219 -25.31 -33.20 -21.91
CA ASN A 219 -25.34 -31.84 -21.36
C ASN A 219 -24.46 -30.89 -22.20
N ILE A 220 -24.93 -29.67 -22.38
CA ILE A 220 -24.16 -28.60 -23.00
C ILE A 220 -24.31 -27.34 -22.09
N ARG A 221 -23.19 -26.85 -21.59
CA ARG A 221 -23.13 -25.58 -20.79
C ARG A 221 -22.24 -24.59 -21.51
N ILE A 222 -22.75 -23.40 -21.77
CA ILE A 222 -22.00 -22.26 -22.28
C ILE A 222 -21.72 -21.36 -21.06
N PHE A 223 -20.50 -20.91 -20.91
CA PHE A 223 -20.12 -20.12 -19.73
C PHE A 223 -19.15 -19.00 -20.05
N LEU A 224 -19.19 -17.96 -19.19
CA LEU A 224 -18.30 -16.84 -19.17
C LEU A 224 -17.69 -16.75 -17.78
N VAL A 225 -16.35 -16.76 -17.70
CA VAL A 225 -15.62 -16.62 -16.45
C VAL A 225 -14.80 -15.34 -16.46
N GLY A 226 -15.02 -14.49 -15.48
CA GLY A 226 -14.19 -13.33 -15.23
C GLY A 226 -13.32 -13.53 -13.99
N THR A 227 -12.03 -13.18 -14.07
CA THR A 227 -11.12 -13.24 -12.93
C THR A 227 -10.50 -11.88 -12.62
N ASN A 228 -10.36 -11.57 -11.33
CA ASN A 228 -9.75 -10.33 -10.83
C ASN A 228 -10.37 -9.04 -11.42
N LEU A 229 -11.66 -9.02 -11.74
CA LEU A 229 -12.28 -7.93 -12.49
C LEU A 229 -12.32 -6.60 -11.72
N LEU A 230 -12.62 -6.65 -10.42
CA LEU A 230 -12.79 -5.47 -9.59
C LEU A 230 -11.98 -5.60 -8.31
N THR A 231 -11.31 -4.50 -7.91
CA THR A 231 -10.57 -4.41 -6.65
C THR A 231 -10.93 -3.11 -5.95
N TRP A 232 -11.37 -3.22 -4.70
CA TRP A 232 -11.63 -2.10 -3.80
C TRP A 232 -10.51 -2.01 -2.77
N SER A 233 -9.77 -0.92 -2.82
CA SER A 233 -8.69 -0.60 -1.89
C SER A 233 -8.56 0.91 -1.74
N SER A 234 -8.05 1.38 -0.62
CA SER A 234 -7.63 2.78 -0.45
C SER A 234 -6.33 3.09 -1.18
N PHE A 235 -5.49 2.09 -1.40
CA PHE A 235 -4.27 2.21 -2.19
C PHE A 235 -4.60 2.07 -3.68
N LYS A 236 -4.18 3.05 -4.50
CA LYS A 236 -4.57 3.16 -5.91
C LYS A 236 -3.40 3.18 -6.89
N THR A 237 -2.16 3.23 -6.39
CA THR A 237 -0.98 3.40 -7.25
C THR A 237 -0.67 2.14 -8.05
N TRP A 238 -0.79 0.97 -7.41
CA TRP A 238 -0.69 -0.35 -8.06
C TRP A 238 -1.57 -1.36 -7.33
N ASP A 239 -1.49 -2.61 -7.73
CA ASP A 239 -2.30 -3.68 -7.13
C ASP A 239 -1.84 -3.98 -5.68
N PRO A 240 -2.73 -3.84 -4.69
CA PRO A 240 -2.36 -4.06 -3.28
C PRO A 240 -2.00 -5.52 -2.95
N GLU A 241 -2.39 -6.49 -3.79
CA GLU A 241 -2.06 -7.91 -3.60
C GLU A 241 -0.65 -8.26 -4.11
N MET A 242 0.00 -7.37 -4.88
CA MET A 242 1.36 -7.62 -5.37
C MET A 242 2.37 -7.87 -4.25
N GLY A 243 2.15 -7.29 -3.06
CA GLY A 243 3.07 -7.41 -1.94
C GLY A 243 4.43 -6.76 -2.18
N ASP A 244 4.54 -5.94 -3.21
CA ASP A 244 5.75 -5.26 -3.59
C ASP A 244 5.68 -3.78 -3.20
N PRO A 245 6.49 -3.33 -2.24
CA PRO A 245 6.51 -1.94 -1.79
C PRO A 245 7.15 -0.97 -2.80
N ARG A 246 7.85 -1.48 -3.82
CA ARG A 246 8.49 -0.69 -4.88
C ARG A 246 7.60 -0.49 -6.11
N GLY A 247 6.56 -1.33 -6.27
CA GLY A 247 5.71 -1.30 -7.46
C GLY A 247 6.39 -1.85 -8.73
N GLU A 248 7.42 -2.66 -8.59
CA GLU A 248 8.22 -3.20 -9.70
C GLU A 248 7.77 -4.60 -10.13
N SER A 249 6.93 -5.25 -9.33
CA SER A 249 6.41 -6.58 -9.63
C SER A 249 5.28 -6.53 -10.66
N TYR A 250 5.09 -7.65 -11.35
CA TYR A 250 4.03 -7.76 -12.35
C TYR A 250 2.65 -7.79 -11.68
N PRO A 251 1.70 -6.92 -12.07
CA PRO A 251 0.38 -6.86 -11.45
C PRO A 251 -0.48 -8.07 -11.84
N LEU A 252 -1.45 -8.40 -10.98
CA LEU A 252 -2.44 -9.42 -11.29
C LEU A 252 -3.29 -9.02 -12.49
N THR A 253 -3.36 -9.90 -13.47
CA THR A 253 -4.13 -9.66 -14.69
C THR A 253 -5.62 -9.85 -14.45
N LYS A 254 -6.41 -9.03 -15.13
CA LYS A 254 -7.86 -9.25 -15.31
C LYS A 254 -8.05 -10.13 -16.55
N SER A 255 -8.86 -11.15 -16.44
CA SER A 255 -9.20 -11.96 -17.60
C SER A 255 -10.69 -12.23 -17.71
N ILE A 256 -11.15 -12.39 -18.95
CA ILE A 256 -12.49 -12.85 -19.28
C ILE A 256 -12.31 -14.01 -20.25
N THR A 257 -12.87 -15.15 -19.88
CA THR A 257 -12.79 -16.37 -20.67
C THR A 257 -14.20 -16.86 -20.99
N MET A 258 -14.46 -17.17 -22.24
CA MET A 258 -15.70 -17.82 -22.69
C MET A 258 -15.39 -19.26 -23.03
N GLY A 259 -16.28 -20.18 -22.65
CA GLY A 259 -16.11 -21.58 -22.93
C GLY A 259 -17.43 -22.30 -23.12
N ILE A 260 -17.33 -23.50 -23.71
CA ILE A 260 -18.43 -24.44 -23.89
C ILE A 260 -17.99 -25.77 -23.30
N SER A 261 -18.79 -26.30 -22.39
CA SER A 261 -18.62 -27.65 -21.83
C SER A 261 -19.65 -28.58 -22.45
N VAL A 262 -19.20 -29.68 -23.08
CA VAL A 262 -20.06 -30.66 -23.70
C VAL A 262 -19.81 -32.02 -23.04
N ASN A 263 -20.89 -32.67 -22.63
CA ASN A 263 -20.85 -34.02 -22.05
C ASN A 263 -21.62 -34.97 -22.98
N LEU A 264 -20.92 -36.04 -23.39
CA LEU A 264 -21.42 -37.09 -24.31
C LEU A 264 -22.20 -38.15 -23.53
#